data_a629251a4684d70932867a8d5b351ee1
#
_entry.id   a629251a4684d70932867a8d5b351ee1
#
_cell.length_a   1.000
_cell.length_b   1.000
_cell.length_c   1.000
_cell.angle_alpha   90.00
_cell.angle_beta   90.00
_cell.angle_gamma   90.00
#
_symmetry.space_group_name_H-M   'P 1'
#
loop_
_entity.id
_entity.type
_entity.pdbx_description
1 polymer ?
#
loop_
_entity_poly.entity_id
_entity_poly.type
_entity_poly.pdbx_seq_one_letter_code
_entity_poly.pdbx_strand_id
1 'polypeptide(L)'
;IAKVQLNAPLTAGQSPVTKRALVIGGGIAGIQTALDIAEAGFQVDLVEKEPTIGGKMAQIDKTFPTLDCAACILTPKMVDAAQHEGIQIMAYSQVESVKGFVGNFTVTIRHKARYVDETKCTGCGLCTEKCPQKKAPNAFNLGLNTRRAIYIPFAQAVPKVATIDPDFCTMLKSGKCGVCAKVCTAGAID
;
A
#
# COMPACT_ATOMS: atom_id res chain seq x y z
N ILE A 1 -19.05 -44.06 13.51
CA ILE A 1 -19.78 -43.71 14.75
C ILE A 1 -19.01 -44.25 15.96
N ALA A 2 -18.64 -45.54 16.05
CA ALA A 2 -17.95 -46.11 17.21
C ALA A 2 -16.61 -45.39 17.56
N LYS A 3 -15.84 -44.92 16.55
CA LYS A 3 -14.57 -44.19 16.76
C LYS A 3 -14.77 -42.80 17.39
N VAL A 4 -15.91 -42.16 17.14
CA VAL A 4 -16.26 -40.87 17.73
C VAL A 4 -16.63 -40.99 19.20
N GLN A 5 -17.30 -42.12 19.57
CA GLN A 5 -17.69 -42.40 20.97
C GLN A 5 -16.49 -42.69 21.88
N LEU A 6 -15.32 -43.06 21.30
CA LEU A 6 -14.09 -43.33 22.04
C LEU A 6 -13.20 -42.10 22.20
N ASN A 7 -13.53 -40.98 21.54
CA ASN A 7 -12.77 -39.75 21.67
C ASN A 7 -13.09 -39.07 23.01
N ALA A 8 -12.06 -38.61 23.70
CA ALA A 8 -12.23 -37.78 24.87
C ALA A 8 -12.96 -36.47 24.48
N PRO A 9 -13.88 -35.96 25.31
CA PRO A 9 -14.51 -34.67 25.08
C PRO A 9 -13.45 -33.56 24.89
N LEU A 10 -13.65 -32.72 23.88
CA LEU A 10 -12.81 -31.54 23.72
C LEU A 10 -13.09 -30.57 24.87
N THR A 11 -12.03 -30.20 25.60
CA THR A 11 -12.12 -29.15 26.61
C THR A 11 -12.00 -27.82 25.99
N ALA A 12 -12.89 -26.87 26.31
CA ALA A 12 -12.78 -25.49 25.88
C ALA A 12 -11.56 -24.84 26.56
N GLY A 13 -10.59 -24.48 25.77
CA GLY A 13 -9.44 -23.67 26.22
C GLY A 13 -9.73 -22.18 26.03
N GLN A 14 -9.24 -21.34 26.94
CA GLN A 14 -9.21 -19.90 26.77
C GLN A 14 -7.81 -19.47 26.37
N SER A 15 -7.68 -18.66 25.31
CA SER A 15 -6.45 -18.05 24.89
C SER A 15 -6.64 -16.54 24.79
N PRO A 16 -5.72 -15.71 25.29
CA PRO A 16 -5.80 -14.27 25.07
C PRO A 16 -5.72 -13.97 23.57
N VAL A 17 -6.53 -13.04 23.11
CA VAL A 17 -6.59 -12.65 21.68
C VAL A 17 -6.10 -11.22 21.54
N THR A 18 -5.14 -11.01 20.66
CA THR A 18 -4.70 -9.67 20.25
C THR A 18 -5.79 -9.02 19.40
N LYS A 19 -6.39 -7.93 19.91
CA LYS A 19 -7.47 -7.19 19.23
C LYS A 19 -6.92 -6.28 18.11
N ARG A 20 -6.24 -6.86 17.14
CA ARG A 20 -5.66 -6.17 16.00
C ARG A 20 -5.83 -7.04 14.76
N ALA A 21 -6.18 -6.46 13.64
CA ALA A 21 -6.35 -7.15 12.38
C ALA A 21 -5.27 -6.75 11.37
N LEU A 22 -4.87 -7.70 10.54
CA LEU A 22 -4.02 -7.44 9.37
C LEU A 22 -4.84 -7.65 8.12
N VAL A 23 -4.92 -6.65 7.28
CA VAL A 23 -5.52 -6.71 5.94
C VAL A 23 -4.42 -6.66 4.90
N ILE A 24 -4.35 -7.66 4.03
CA ILE A 24 -3.31 -7.76 2.99
C ILE A 24 -3.91 -7.41 1.63
N GLY A 25 -3.42 -6.31 1.06
CA GLY A 25 -3.87 -5.76 -0.21
C GLY A 25 -4.74 -4.52 -0.06
N GLY A 26 -4.24 -3.37 -0.53
CA GLY A 26 -4.90 -2.06 -0.49
C GLY A 26 -5.80 -1.78 -1.69
N GLY A 27 -6.40 -2.80 -2.31
CA GLY A 27 -7.48 -2.62 -3.29
C GLY A 27 -8.81 -2.28 -2.61
N ILE A 28 -9.87 -2.02 -3.38
CA ILE A 28 -11.17 -1.58 -2.86
C ILE A 28 -11.74 -2.53 -1.80
N ALA A 29 -11.59 -3.85 -1.99
CA ALA A 29 -12.05 -4.84 -1.02
C ALA A 29 -11.27 -4.75 0.30
N GLY A 30 -9.94 -4.65 0.24
CA GLY A 30 -9.11 -4.50 1.44
C GLY A 30 -9.34 -3.17 2.15
N ILE A 31 -9.51 -2.07 1.42
CA ILE A 31 -9.84 -0.76 1.97
C ILE A 31 -11.18 -0.83 2.72
N GLN A 32 -12.22 -1.39 2.09
CA GLN A 32 -13.54 -1.53 2.73
C GLN A 32 -13.47 -2.43 3.96
N THR A 33 -12.78 -3.58 3.85
CA THR A 33 -12.59 -4.48 4.99
C THR A 33 -11.87 -3.79 6.16
N ALA A 34 -10.83 -2.99 5.86
CA ALA A 34 -10.11 -2.24 6.88
C ALA A 34 -11.00 -1.21 7.59
N LEU A 35 -11.83 -0.51 6.83
CA LEU A 35 -12.82 0.45 7.37
C LEU A 35 -13.84 -0.26 8.26
N ASP A 36 -14.47 -1.33 7.77
CA ASP A 36 -15.51 -2.06 8.52
C ASP A 36 -14.96 -2.62 9.85
N ILE A 37 -13.72 -3.14 9.85
CA ILE A 37 -13.07 -3.65 11.06
C ILE A 37 -12.71 -2.50 12.02
N ALA A 38 -12.22 -1.39 11.51
CA ALA A 38 -11.84 -0.24 12.31
C ALA A 38 -13.06 0.46 12.93
N GLU A 39 -14.16 0.58 12.19
CA GLU A 39 -15.45 1.07 12.68
C GLU A 39 -16.04 0.17 13.79
N ALA A 40 -15.74 -1.13 13.76
CA ALA A 40 -16.06 -2.05 14.85
C ALA A 40 -15.16 -1.89 16.09
N GLY A 41 -14.22 -0.94 16.09
CA GLY A 41 -13.36 -0.60 17.23
C GLY A 41 -12.06 -1.39 17.32
N PHE A 42 -11.63 -2.04 16.25
CA PHE A 42 -10.35 -2.77 16.21
C PHE A 42 -9.26 -1.98 15.48
N GLN A 43 -8.01 -2.14 15.92
CA GLN A 43 -6.87 -1.61 15.18
C GLN A 43 -6.59 -2.46 13.94
N VAL A 44 -6.30 -1.83 12.81
CA VAL A 44 -6.07 -2.48 11.52
C VAL A 44 -4.75 -2.05 10.91
N ASP A 45 -3.93 -3.01 10.53
CA ASP A 45 -2.78 -2.81 9.65
C ASP A 45 -3.17 -3.17 8.22
N LEU A 46 -3.17 -2.19 7.32
CA LEU A 46 -3.44 -2.39 5.89
C LEU A 46 -2.11 -2.40 5.12
N VAL A 47 -1.70 -3.58 4.66
CA VAL A 47 -0.43 -3.78 3.94
C VAL A 47 -0.68 -3.79 2.44
N GLU A 48 0.04 -2.93 1.70
CA GLU A 48 -0.03 -2.86 0.23
C GLU A 48 1.38 -2.93 -0.38
N LYS A 49 1.55 -3.81 -1.37
CA LYS A 49 2.85 -4.02 -2.05
C LYS A 49 3.25 -2.90 -3.00
N GLU A 50 2.25 -2.19 -3.55
CA GLU A 50 2.45 -1.05 -4.42
C GLU A 50 2.69 0.24 -3.61
N PRO A 51 3.27 1.29 -4.21
CA PRO A 51 3.55 2.54 -3.50
C PRO A 51 2.32 3.29 -2.99
N THR A 52 1.12 2.89 -3.37
CA THR A 52 -0.17 3.49 -3.00
C THR A 52 -1.25 2.43 -2.89
N ILE A 53 -2.27 2.67 -2.10
CA ILE A 53 -3.50 1.89 -2.11
C ILE A 53 -4.38 2.27 -3.32
N GLY A 54 -5.45 1.53 -3.58
CA GLY A 54 -6.39 1.72 -4.69
C GLY A 54 -6.50 0.51 -5.60
N GLY A 55 -5.41 -0.25 -5.77
CA GLY A 55 -5.39 -1.48 -6.55
C GLY A 55 -5.86 -1.32 -8.00
N LYS A 56 -6.50 -2.35 -8.53
CA LYS A 56 -7.00 -2.36 -9.92
C LYS A 56 -8.12 -1.36 -10.18
N MET A 57 -8.92 -1.03 -9.16
CA MET A 57 -10.01 -0.06 -9.32
C MET A 57 -9.50 1.34 -9.66
N ALA A 58 -8.27 1.71 -9.21
CA ALA A 58 -7.63 2.96 -9.61
C ALA A 58 -7.23 3.01 -11.10
N GLN A 59 -7.15 1.86 -11.78
CA GLN A 59 -6.69 1.72 -13.17
C GLN A 59 -7.83 1.67 -14.18
N ILE A 60 -9.09 1.62 -13.74
CA ILE A 60 -10.26 1.57 -14.61
C ILE A 60 -11.07 2.87 -14.54
N ASP A 61 -11.73 3.21 -15.62
CA ASP A 61 -12.59 4.39 -15.70
C ASP A 61 -13.95 4.14 -15.01
N LYS A 62 -14.57 3.00 -15.33
CA LYS A 62 -15.90 2.65 -14.85
C LYS A 62 -15.97 1.26 -14.26
N THR A 63 -16.90 1.07 -13.33
CA THR A 63 -17.20 -0.23 -12.72
C THR A 63 -18.30 -0.96 -13.51
N PHE A 64 -18.19 -2.27 -13.61
CA PHE A 64 -19.23 -3.12 -14.17
C PHE A 64 -20.11 -3.70 -13.03
N PRO A 65 -21.43 -3.87 -13.20
CA PRO A 65 -22.25 -3.59 -14.39
C PRO A 65 -22.86 -2.18 -14.42
N THR A 66 -22.74 -1.40 -13.36
CA THR A 66 -23.45 -0.13 -13.17
C THR A 66 -22.86 1.02 -13.98
N LEU A 67 -21.64 0.86 -14.50
CA LEU A 67 -20.88 1.88 -15.23
C LEU A 67 -20.63 3.17 -14.41
N ASP A 68 -20.57 3.04 -13.10
CA ASP A 68 -20.23 4.15 -12.21
C ASP A 68 -18.76 4.55 -12.38
N CYS A 69 -18.45 5.79 -12.07
CA CYS A 69 -17.09 6.32 -12.05
C CYS A 69 -16.25 5.62 -10.98
N ALA A 70 -15.26 4.83 -11.39
CA ALA A 70 -14.42 4.07 -10.46
C ALA A 70 -13.63 4.97 -9.48
N ALA A 71 -13.04 6.06 -9.98
CA ALA A 71 -12.31 7.02 -9.16
C ALA A 71 -13.22 7.74 -8.16
N CYS A 72 -14.49 8.02 -8.55
CA CYS A 72 -15.45 8.71 -7.69
C CYS A 72 -15.88 7.86 -6.49
N ILE A 73 -15.88 6.53 -6.62
CA ILE A 73 -16.18 5.60 -5.54
C ILE A 73 -14.92 5.32 -4.71
N LEU A 74 -13.79 5.10 -5.38
CA LEU A 74 -12.56 4.68 -4.74
C LEU A 74 -11.90 5.78 -3.90
N THR A 75 -11.80 6.99 -4.46
CA THR A 75 -11.05 8.09 -3.84
C THR A 75 -11.53 8.45 -2.44
N PRO A 76 -12.84 8.63 -2.17
CA PRO A 76 -13.33 8.88 -0.82
C PRO A 76 -12.90 7.76 0.15
N LYS A 77 -13.07 6.50 -0.21
CA LYS A 77 -12.69 5.36 0.64
C LYS A 77 -11.20 5.28 0.92
N MET A 78 -10.35 5.67 -0.03
CA MET A 78 -8.89 5.76 0.20
C MET A 78 -8.56 6.87 1.20
N VAL A 79 -9.27 8.01 1.12
CA VAL A 79 -9.10 9.13 2.06
C VAL A 79 -9.62 8.75 3.44
N ASP A 80 -10.80 8.14 3.53
CA ASP A 80 -11.38 7.68 4.79
C ASP A 80 -10.42 6.72 5.50
N ALA A 81 -9.88 5.73 4.77
CA ALA A 81 -8.90 4.80 5.33
C ALA A 81 -7.61 5.48 5.79
N ALA A 82 -7.15 6.53 5.09
CA ALA A 82 -5.95 7.27 5.47
C ALA A 82 -6.14 8.19 6.67
N GLN A 83 -7.37 8.65 6.91
CA GLN A 83 -7.71 9.55 8.01
C GLN A 83 -8.22 8.83 9.25
N HIS A 84 -8.57 7.54 9.14
CA HIS A 84 -9.10 6.77 10.24
C HIS A 84 -8.02 6.42 11.27
N GLU A 85 -8.18 6.86 12.51
CA GLU A 85 -7.20 6.65 13.60
C GLU A 85 -6.92 5.17 13.91
N GLY A 86 -7.88 4.30 13.63
CA GLY A 86 -7.77 2.84 13.82
C GLY A 86 -7.06 2.11 12.68
N ILE A 87 -6.68 2.80 11.58
CA ILE A 87 -6.07 2.16 10.40
C ILE A 87 -4.65 2.66 10.20
N GLN A 88 -3.69 1.75 10.18
CA GLN A 88 -2.32 2.03 9.79
C GLN A 88 -2.06 1.52 8.37
N ILE A 89 -1.88 2.42 7.41
CA ILE A 89 -1.55 2.05 6.03
C ILE A 89 -0.05 1.83 5.92
N MET A 90 0.34 0.62 5.52
CA MET A 90 1.71 0.22 5.22
C MET A 90 1.84 0.00 3.71
N ALA A 91 1.87 1.11 2.94
CA ALA A 91 2.10 1.05 1.51
C ALA A 91 3.56 0.73 1.18
N TYR A 92 3.81 0.21 -0.02
CA TYR A 92 5.11 -0.24 -0.50
C TYR A 92 5.75 -1.30 0.41
N SER A 93 4.91 -2.18 0.94
CA SER A 93 5.27 -3.17 1.96
C SER A 93 4.72 -4.54 1.60
N GLN A 94 5.43 -5.59 1.95
CA GLN A 94 5.08 -6.96 1.61
C GLN A 94 5.19 -7.87 2.82
N VAL A 95 4.19 -8.73 3.02
CA VAL A 95 4.24 -9.79 4.03
C VAL A 95 5.22 -10.86 3.59
N GLU A 96 6.20 -11.18 4.44
CA GLU A 96 7.19 -12.21 4.20
C GLU A 96 6.85 -13.54 4.89
N SER A 97 6.36 -13.45 6.13
CA SER A 97 6.01 -14.65 6.88
C SER A 97 4.90 -14.38 7.88
N VAL A 98 4.10 -15.42 8.14
CA VAL A 98 3.07 -15.45 9.17
C VAL A 98 3.32 -16.67 10.05
N LYS A 99 3.43 -16.49 11.36
CA LYS A 99 3.64 -17.54 12.35
C LYS A 99 2.64 -17.38 13.48
N GLY A 100 2.36 -18.44 14.21
CA GLY A 100 1.45 -18.41 15.36
C GLY A 100 0.15 -19.17 15.09
N PHE A 101 -0.89 -18.80 15.79
CA PHE A 101 -2.21 -19.46 15.74
C PHE A 101 -3.33 -18.41 15.85
N VAL A 102 -4.57 -18.81 15.63
CA VAL A 102 -5.74 -17.93 15.65
C VAL A 102 -5.79 -17.09 16.93
N GLY A 103 -5.82 -15.78 16.75
CA GLY A 103 -5.80 -14.81 17.83
C GLY A 103 -4.40 -14.31 18.25
N ASN A 104 -3.32 -14.99 17.83
CA ASN A 104 -1.93 -14.63 18.19
C ASN A 104 -0.96 -14.92 17.05
N PHE A 105 -1.15 -14.18 15.92
CA PHE A 105 -0.23 -14.24 14.80
C PHE A 105 0.92 -13.24 14.96
N THR A 106 2.13 -13.67 14.61
CA THR A 106 3.30 -12.81 14.41
C THR A 106 3.56 -12.72 12.91
N VAL A 107 3.51 -11.51 12.37
CA VAL A 107 3.68 -11.26 10.93
C VAL A 107 4.94 -10.45 10.69
N THR A 108 5.79 -10.94 9.79
CA THR A 108 6.98 -10.20 9.33
C THR A 108 6.63 -9.45 8.06
N ILE A 109 6.83 -8.13 8.07
CA ILE A 109 6.54 -7.25 6.95
C ILE A 109 7.86 -6.61 6.49
N ARG A 110 8.14 -6.69 5.20
CA ARG A 110 9.24 -5.98 4.55
C ARG A 110 8.74 -4.66 3.98
N HIS A 111 9.29 -3.56 4.44
CA HIS A 111 9.11 -2.25 3.84
C HIS A 111 10.13 -2.05 2.73
N LYS A 112 9.67 -1.75 1.51
CA LYS A 112 10.54 -1.42 0.39
C LYS A 112 10.99 0.04 0.50
N ALA A 113 12.25 0.31 0.16
CA ALA A 113 12.77 1.67 0.19
C ALA A 113 12.16 2.53 -0.93
N ARG A 114 11.53 3.66 -0.56
CA ARG A 114 11.05 4.66 -1.52
C ARG A 114 12.17 5.61 -1.97
N TYR A 115 13.24 5.73 -1.17
CA TYR A 115 14.29 6.74 -1.32
C TYR A 115 13.77 8.18 -1.30
N VAL A 116 12.64 8.37 -0.66
CA VAL A 116 11.96 9.65 -0.44
C VAL A 116 11.38 9.61 0.97
N ASP A 117 11.63 10.64 1.74
CA ASP A 117 11.08 10.81 3.08
C ASP A 117 9.58 11.11 2.99
N GLU A 118 8.77 10.17 3.45
CA GLU A 118 7.31 10.26 3.38
C GLU A 118 6.74 11.38 4.25
N THR A 119 7.44 11.73 5.34
CA THR A 119 7.00 12.77 6.28
C THR A 119 7.23 14.18 5.74
N LYS A 120 8.20 14.35 4.84
CA LYS A 120 8.55 15.63 4.22
C LYS A 120 7.92 15.81 2.83
N CYS A 121 7.64 14.72 2.13
CA CYS A 121 7.17 14.79 0.75
C CYS A 121 5.75 15.37 0.66
N THR A 122 5.60 16.48 -0.04
CA THR A 122 4.29 17.13 -0.27
C THR A 122 3.53 16.61 -1.48
N GLY A 123 4.11 15.66 -2.22
CA GLY A 123 3.48 15.11 -3.43
C GLY A 123 3.34 16.10 -4.59
N CYS A 124 4.16 17.16 -4.64
CA CYS A 124 4.05 18.23 -5.65
C CYS A 124 4.42 17.81 -7.08
N GLY A 125 5.18 16.70 -7.26
CA GLY A 125 5.52 16.16 -8.58
C GLY A 125 6.70 16.80 -9.29
N LEU A 126 7.31 17.89 -8.78
CA LEU A 126 8.45 18.56 -9.43
C LEU A 126 9.63 17.63 -9.70
N CYS A 127 9.96 16.75 -8.77
CA CYS A 127 11.00 15.75 -8.93
C CYS A 127 10.70 14.79 -10.10
N THR A 128 9.44 14.44 -10.29
CA THR A 128 8.98 13.61 -11.41
C THR A 128 9.18 14.37 -12.72
N GLU A 129 8.74 15.62 -12.83
CA GLU A 129 8.84 16.41 -14.06
C GLU A 129 10.29 16.66 -14.51
N LYS A 130 11.22 16.84 -13.57
CA LYS A 130 12.62 17.16 -13.86
C LYS A 130 13.52 15.93 -14.02
N CYS A 131 13.05 14.73 -13.69
CA CYS A 131 13.84 13.50 -13.83
C CYS A 131 14.21 13.25 -15.30
N PRO A 132 15.50 13.07 -15.64
CA PRO A 132 15.93 12.81 -17.02
C PRO A 132 15.59 11.40 -17.51
N GLN A 133 15.42 10.44 -16.59
CA GLN A 133 15.13 9.05 -16.92
C GLN A 133 13.63 8.84 -17.20
N LYS A 134 13.32 8.53 -18.47
CA LYS A 134 11.93 8.40 -18.98
C LYS A 134 11.59 7.00 -19.51
N LYS A 135 12.44 6.01 -19.24
CA LYS A 135 12.33 4.68 -19.87
C LYS A 135 11.77 3.59 -18.96
N ALA A 136 11.41 3.93 -17.72
CA ALA A 136 10.81 2.95 -16.82
C ALA A 136 9.41 2.55 -17.31
N PRO A 137 9.06 1.26 -17.38
CA PRO A 137 7.71 0.85 -17.72
C PRO A 137 6.73 1.37 -16.68
N ASN A 138 5.59 1.86 -17.13
CA ASN A 138 4.55 2.37 -16.23
C ASN A 138 3.67 1.21 -15.76
N ALA A 139 3.93 0.71 -14.56
CA ALA A 139 3.17 -0.38 -13.98
C ALA A 139 1.69 -0.03 -13.77
N PHE A 140 1.36 1.24 -13.49
CA PHE A 140 -0.02 1.69 -13.37
C PHE A 140 -0.81 1.53 -14.67
N ASN A 141 -0.16 1.78 -15.82
CA ASN A 141 -0.74 1.56 -17.15
C ASN A 141 -0.35 0.20 -17.76
N LEU A 142 -0.10 -0.80 -16.93
CA LEU A 142 0.23 -2.17 -17.37
C LEU A 142 1.42 -2.25 -18.35
N GLY A 143 2.34 -1.28 -18.31
CA GLY A 143 3.48 -1.22 -19.22
C GLY A 143 3.17 -0.67 -20.62
N LEU A 144 1.95 -0.22 -20.89
CA LEU A 144 1.54 0.33 -22.19
C LEU A 144 2.25 1.66 -22.54
N ASN A 145 2.76 2.35 -21.54
CA ASN A 145 3.60 3.54 -21.71
C ASN A 145 4.77 3.50 -20.75
N THR A 146 5.63 4.52 -20.82
CA THR A 146 6.78 4.68 -19.92
C THR A 146 6.53 5.79 -18.91
N ARG A 147 7.20 5.69 -17.76
CA ARG A 147 7.26 6.70 -16.71
C ARG A 147 8.70 7.09 -16.41
N ARG A 148 8.86 8.07 -15.55
CA ARG A 148 10.19 8.45 -15.04
C ARG A 148 10.64 7.54 -13.91
N ALA A 149 11.95 7.52 -13.63
CA ALA A 149 12.52 6.73 -12.55
C ALA A 149 12.02 7.16 -11.16
N ILE A 150 11.77 8.46 -10.96
CA ILE A 150 11.01 8.95 -9.80
C ILE A 150 9.60 9.30 -10.25
N TYR A 151 8.60 8.84 -9.49
CA TYR A 151 7.21 8.94 -9.92
C TYR A 151 6.23 8.93 -8.73
N ILE A 152 5.05 9.46 -8.96
CA ILE A 152 3.85 9.23 -8.17
C ILE A 152 2.93 8.39 -9.05
N PRO A 153 2.37 7.25 -8.59
CA PRO A 153 1.64 6.31 -9.45
C PRO A 153 0.47 6.94 -10.22
N PHE A 154 -0.34 7.74 -9.53
CA PHE A 154 -1.46 8.50 -10.12
C PHE A 154 -1.82 9.71 -9.24
N ALA A 155 -2.66 10.60 -9.73
CA ALA A 155 -2.92 11.90 -9.10
C ALA A 155 -3.57 11.81 -7.71
N GLN A 156 -4.45 10.81 -7.49
CA GLN A 156 -5.18 10.56 -6.25
C GLN A 156 -4.49 9.54 -5.33
N ALA A 157 -3.20 9.24 -5.57
CA ALA A 157 -2.44 8.26 -4.78
C ALA A 157 -2.52 8.53 -3.27
N VAL A 158 -2.63 7.47 -2.47
CA VAL A 158 -2.65 7.50 -1.01
C VAL A 158 -1.69 6.41 -0.49
N PRO A 159 -0.59 6.76 0.21
CA PRO A 159 -0.09 8.13 0.38
C PRO A 159 0.37 8.74 -0.94
N LYS A 160 0.22 10.07 -1.07
CA LYS A 160 0.69 10.83 -2.24
C LYS A 160 2.16 11.20 -2.10
N VAL A 161 3.02 10.20 -2.18
CA VAL A 161 4.47 10.31 -2.00
C VAL A 161 5.19 9.83 -3.24
N ALA A 162 6.21 10.54 -3.67
CA ALA A 162 7.07 10.09 -4.76
C ALA A 162 7.85 8.83 -4.36
N THR A 163 8.12 7.98 -5.33
CA THR A 163 8.91 6.76 -5.16
C THR A 163 9.98 6.69 -6.24
N ILE A 164 11.19 6.32 -5.89
CA ILE A 164 12.29 6.13 -6.84
C ILE A 164 12.39 4.65 -7.19
N ASP A 165 12.36 4.35 -8.49
CA ASP A 165 12.61 3.02 -9.02
C ASP A 165 14.12 2.80 -9.14
N PRO A 166 14.72 1.91 -8.34
CA PRO A 166 16.15 1.69 -8.32
C PRO A 166 16.68 1.13 -9.64
N ASP A 167 15.84 0.37 -10.37
CA ASP A 167 16.23 -0.26 -11.63
C ASP A 167 16.37 0.74 -12.78
N PHE A 168 15.82 1.95 -12.64
CA PHE A 168 15.86 2.99 -13.67
C PHE A 168 16.53 4.28 -13.19
N CYS A 169 16.87 4.39 -11.89
CA CYS A 169 17.50 5.59 -11.34
C CYS A 169 19.00 5.63 -11.62
N THR A 170 19.47 6.64 -12.35
CA THR A 170 20.89 6.82 -12.63
C THR A 170 21.69 7.11 -11.37
N MET A 171 21.14 7.85 -10.41
CA MET A 171 21.81 8.12 -9.13
C MET A 171 22.08 6.83 -8.36
N LEU A 172 21.06 5.98 -8.18
CA LEU A 172 21.19 4.72 -7.44
C LEU A 172 22.10 3.71 -8.16
N LYS A 173 22.17 3.77 -9.51
CA LYS A 173 23.03 2.88 -10.30
C LYS A 173 24.47 3.31 -10.41
N SER A 174 24.73 4.61 -10.53
CA SER A 174 26.05 5.11 -10.91
C SER A 174 26.55 6.31 -10.10
N GLY A 175 25.75 6.84 -9.19
CA GLY A 175 26.09 8.04 -8.41
C GLY A 175 26.14 9.36 -9.20
N LYS A 176 25.78 9.35 -10.49
CA LYS A 176 26.00 10.48 -11.41
C LYS A 176 24.71 11.26 -11.74
N CYS A 177 23.88 11.52 -10.73
CA CYS A 177 22.66 12.32 -10.91
C CYS A 177 22.41 13.13 -9.61
N GLY A 178 21.18 13.47 -9.29
CA GLY A 178 20.81 14.26 -8.10
C GLY A 178 19.82 15.36 -8.45
N VAL A 179 19.26 15.33 -9.67
CA VAL A 179 18.32 16.36 -10.13
C VAL A 179 17.09 16.42 -9.23
N CYS A 180 16.54 15.28 -8.85
CA CYS A 180 15.34 15.21 -7.99
C CYS A 180 15.59 15.81 -6.60
N ALA A 181 16.75 15.56 -5.98
CA ALA A 181 17.13 16.16 -4.70
C ALA A 181 17.28 17.69 -4.81
N LYS A 182 17.95 18.17 -5.88
CA LYS A 182 18.16 19.60 -6.10
C LYS A 182 16.88 20.41 -6.31
N VAL A 183 15.83 19.80 -6.88
CA VAL A 183 14.54 20.49 -7.14
C VAL A 183 13.52 20.29 -6.03
N CYS A 184 13.82 19.45 -5.05
CA CYS A 184 12.92 19.18 -3.93
C CYS A 184 12.98 20.28 -2.89
N THR A 185 12.02 21.21 -2.94
CA THR A 185 11.94 22.32 -1.98
C THR A 185 11.61 21.86 -0.56
N ALA A 186 11.01 20.68 -0.41
CA ALA A 186 10.68 20.10 0.89
C ALA A 186 11.86 19.31 1.51
N GLY A 187 12.99 19.14 0.79
CA GLY A 187 14.11 18.34 1.28
C GLY A 187 13.79 16.90 1.60
N ALA A 188 12.85 16.31 0.84
CA ALA A 188 12.39 14.94 1.05
C ALA A 188 13.26 13.88 0.35
N ILE A 189 14.28 14.29 -0.41
CA ILE A 189 15.14 13.40 -1.20
C ILE A 189 16.60 13.76 -0.89
N ASP A 190 17.31 12.82 -0.33
CA ASP A 190 18.75 12.92 -0.03
C ASP A 190 19.62 12.40 -1.20
#